data_af68432427d1d2fa0741a50f365e50ce
#
_entry.id   af68432427d1d2fa0741a50f365e50ce
#
_cell.length_a   1.000
_cell.length_b   1.000
_cell.length_c   1.000
_cell.angle_alpha   90.00
_cell.angle_beta   90.00
_cell.angle_gamma   90.00
#
_symmetry.space_group_name_H-M   'P 1'
#
loop_
_entity.id
_entity.type
_entity.pdbx_description
1 polymer ?
#
loop_
_entity_poly.entity_id
_entity_poly.type
_entity_poly.pdbx_seq_one_letter_code
_entity_poly.pdbx_strand_id
1 'polypeptide(L)'
;MAHCPNCGKKLKLTDLSQYCPACGVNMRFVNFEENFYREAKYAELAQAQVRVKFRRFKGAFIGSRLTIVRLCVSLLPALTLLIPTGAFLLKLPFYEKRVDFGVFGLMALFSGGDLGYVLGMTDSAFAGAAFTSLRNALFSYLGVAGMAVIVLLATLLCFLSIKNMQKVISAAAGVGAAVSLASFALILRFAAAYKTSVPVSGKPGFGLLVTALAFGAVIAVNMILDKKGVPVEYGEGMEARARLYKELKAGKIDLNALPQPVVATAETRKIDEEIAKEKEDYAKAHGEEADSQ
;
A
#
# COMPACT_ATOMS: atom_id res chain seq x y z
N MET A 1 -31.70 -4.25 -30.73
CA MET A 1 -31.78 -3.74 -32.13
C MET A 1 -31.41 -2.26 -32.08
N ALA A 2 -30.52 -1.82 -33.02
CA ALA A 2 -30.09 -0.41 -33.05
C ALA A 2 -31.18 0.49 -33.64
N HIS A 3 -31.28 1.72 -33.16
CA HIS A 3 -32.17 2.74 -33.68
C HIS A 3 -31.34 3.95 -34.14
N CYS A 4 -31.80 4.64 -35.16
CA CYS A 4 -31.13 5.86 -35.60
C CYS A 4 -31.27 6.92 -34.48
N PRO A 5 -30.16 7.53 -33.98
CA PRO A 5 -30.21 8.52 -32.91
C PRO A 5 -30.89 9.83 -33.29
N ASN A 6 -31.03 10.13 -34.60
CA ASN A 6 -31.68 11.35 -35.08
C ASN A 6 -33.18 11.18 -35.32
N CYS A 7 -33.61 10.12 -36.02
CA CYS A 7 -35.00 9.95 -36.43
C CYS A 7 -35.72 8.78 -35.74
N GLY A 8 -35.05 8.02 -34.84
CA GLY A 8 -35.63 6.91 -34.10
C GLY A 8 -35.91 5.65 -34.91
N LYS A 9 -35.67 5.65 -36.25
CA LYS A 9 -35.97 4.50 -37.13
C LYS A 9 -35.14 3.30 -36.71
N LYS A 10 -35.79 2.15 -36.64
CA LYS A 10 -35.18 0.84 -36.36
C LYS A 10 -34.27 0.43 -37.52
N LEU A 11 -32.98 0.21 -37.21
CA LEU A 11 -31.96 -0.20 -38.15
C LEU A 11 -31.94 -1.72 -38.29
N LYS A 12 -31.84 -2.23 -39.52
CA LYS A 12 -31.68 -3.66 -39.81
C LYS A 12 -30.21 -4.06 -39.63
N LEU A 13 -29.95 -5.32 -39.36
CA LEU A 13 -28.58 -5.86 -39.27
C LEU A 13 -27.81 -5.74 -40.59
N THR A 14 -28.53 -5.55 -41.71
CA THR A 14 -27.97 -5.36 -43.05
C THR A 14 -27.64 -3.90 -43.36
N ASP A 15 -28.09 -2.95 -42.55
CA ASP A 15 -27.82 -1.51 -42.72
C ASP A 15 -26.42 -1.18 -42.18
N LEU A 16 -25.38 -1.59 -42.93
CA LEU A 16 -23.97 -1.36 -42.60
C LEU A 16 -23.46 0.03 -43.05
N SER A 17 -24.33 0.86 -43.63
CA SER A 17 -23.99 2.21 -44.05
C SER A 17 -23.77 3.13 -42.83
N GLN A 18 -22.83 4.07 -42.96
CA GLN A 18 -22.64 5.13 -41.96
C GLN A 18 -23.80 6.14 -41.96
N TYR A 19 -24.62 6.15 -43.01
CA TYR A 19 -25.75 7.06 -43.19
C TYR A 19 -27.06 6.34 -42.92
N CYS A 20 -27.95 7.01 -42.19
CA CYS A 20 -29.29 6.48 -41.95
C CYS A 20 -30.08 6.38 -43.27
N PRO A 21 -30.64 5.19 -43.61
CA PRO A 21 -31.38 5.03 -44.87
C PRO A 21 -32.71 5.79 -44.87
N ALA A 22 -33.14 6.37 -43.74
CA ALA A 22 -34.39 7.13 -43.65
C ALA A 22 -34.21 8.64 -43.67
N CYS A 23 -33.22 9.15 -42.96
CA CYS A 23 -33.03 10.61 -42.80
C CYS A 23 -31.69 11.10 -43.36
N GLY A 24 -30.86 10.22 -43.92
CA GLY A 24 -29.58 10.58 -44.54
C GLY A 24 -28.51 11.07 -43.57
N VAL A 25 -28.80 11.15 -42.27
CA VAL A 25 -27.83 11.66 -41.29
C VAL A 25 -26.70 10.67 -41.13
N ASN A 26 -25.48 11.17 -40.97
CA ASN A 26 -24.33 10.35 -40.62
C ASN A 26 -24.42 9.93 -39.16
N MET A 27 -24.77 8.65 -38.91
CA MET A 27 -25.01 8.09 -37.58
C MET A 27 -23.78 8.13 -36.68
N ARG A 28 -22.59 8.21 -37.24
CA ARG A 28 -21.33 8.25 -36.51
C ARG A 28 -21.07 9.64 -35.87
N PHE A 29 -21.62 10.67 -36.49
CA PHE A 29 -21.40 12.06 -36.04
C PHE A 29 -22.62 12.72 -35.41
N VAL A 30 -23.74 12.02 -35.32
CA VAL A 30 -24.91 12.54 -34.60
C VAL A 30 -24.57 12.64 -33.13
N ASN A 31 -24.79 13.81 -32.55
CA ASN A 31 -24.45 14.15 -31.16
C ASN A 31 -22.97 13.92 -30.81
N PHE A 32 -22.06 13.99 -31.83
CA PHE A 32 -20.63 13.78 -31.62
C PHE A 32 -20.07 14.75 -30.57
N GLU A 33 -20.40 16.03 -30.67
CA GLU A 33 -19.92 17.03 -29.72
C GLU A 33 -20.41 16.75 -28.29
N GLU A 34 -21.71 16.46 -28.14
CA GLU A 34 -22.28 16.15 -26.81
C GLU A 34 -21.67 14.89 -26.21
N ASN A 35 -21.53 13.84 -27.00
CA ASN A 35 -20.88 12.60 -26.57
C ASN A 35 -19.41 12.82 -26.24
N PHE A 36 -18.69 13.60 -27.05
CA PHE A 36 -17.29 13.93 -26.82
C PHE A 36 -17.11 14.70 -25.50
N TYR A 37 -17.91 15.76 -25.26
CA TYR A 37 -17.85 16.49 -24.00
C TYR A 37 -18.23 15.64 -22.80
N ARG A 38 -19.19 14.74 -22.96
CA ARG A 38 -19.58 13.81 -21.89
C ARG A 38 -18.45 12.84 -21.55
N GLU A 39 -17.80 12.27 -22.55
CA GLU A 39 -16.65 11.37 -22.36
C GLU A 39 -15.46 12.12 -21.77
N ALA A 40 -15.19 13.34 -22.23
CA ALA A 40 -14.12 14.18 -21.70
C ALA A 40 -14.33 14.52 -20.21
N LYS A 41 -15.55 14.91 -19.82
CA LYS A 41 -15.92 15.14 -18.41
C LYS A 41 -15.69 13.88 -17.56
N TYR A 42 -16.16 12.75 -18.03
CA TYR A 42 -15.99 11.48 -17.33
C TYR A 42 -14.51 11.14 -17.16
N ALA A 43 -13.73 11.26 -18.24
CA ALA A 43 -12.28 10.98 -18.23
C ALA A 43 -11.53 11.92 -17.28
N GLU A 44 -11.87 13.22 -17.26
CA GLU A 44 -11.26 14.20 -16.34
C GLU A 44 -11.51 13.83 -14.88
N LEU A 45 -12.75 13.49 -14.52
CA LEU A 45 -13.11 13.09 -13.16
C LEU A 45 -12.45 11.77 -12.76
N ALA A 46 -12.41 10.81 -13.68
CA ALA A 46 -11.72 9.53 -13.46
C ALA A 46 -10.22 9.73 -13.26
N GLN A 47 -9.58 10.58 -14.08
CA GLN A 47 -8.18 10.92 -13.96
C GLN A 47 -7.87 11.64 -12.64
N ALA A 48 -8.74 12.55 -12.19
CA ALA A 48 -8.59 13.21 -10.90
C ALA A 48 -8.56 12.19 -9.73
N GLN A 49 -9.41 11.16 -9.78
CA GLN A 49 -9.38 10.09 -8.77
C GLN A 49 -8.06 9.31 -8.78
N VAL A 50 -7.54 8.97 -9.96
CA VAL A 50 -6.24 8.28 -10.09
C VAL A 50 -5.12 9.17 -9.56
N ARG A 51 -5.11 10.45 -9.93
CA ARG A 51 -4.11 11.42 -9.44
C ARG A 51 -4.14 11.57 -7.92
N VAL A 52 -5.33 11.62 -7.30
CA VAL A 52 -5.46 11.67 -5.82
C VAL A 52 -4.86 10.42 -5.18
N LYS A 53 -5.14 9.23 -5.72
CA LYS A 53 -4.54 7.97 -5.22
C LYS A 53 -3.02 7.98 -5.36
N PHE A 54 -2.50 8.44 -6.49
CA PHE A 54 -1.07 8.53 -6.75
C PHE A 54 -0.39 9.55 -5.82
N ARG A 55 -1.00 10.71 -5.59
CA ARG A 55 -0.49 11.71 -4.64
C ARG A 55 -0.46 11.17 -3.21
N ARG A 56 -1.47 10.42 -2.79
CA ARG A 56 -1.46 9.72 -1.49
C ARG A 56 -0.34 8.70 -1.41
N PHE A 57 -0.16 7.90 -2.45
CA PHE A 57 0.94 6.95 -2.53
C PHE A 57 2.29 7.65 -2.39
N LYS A 58 2.54 8.69 -3.20
CA LYS A 58 3.76 9.49 -3.11
C LYS A 58 3.95 10.10 -1.72
N GLY A 59 2.91 10.71 -1.15
CA GLY A 59 2.95 11.30 0.20
C GLY A 59 3.26 10.27 1.28
N ALA A 60 2.67 9.06 1.19
CA ALA A 60 2.88 8.01 2.15
C ALA A 60 4.32 7.48 2.20
N PHE A 61 5.04 7.45 1.08
CA PHE A 61 6.38 6.85 1.00
C PHE A 61 7.50 7.88 0.85
N ILE A 62 7.29 8.95 0.07
CA ILE A 62 8.35 9.89 -0.34
C ILE A 62 7.96 11.34 0.02
N GLY A 63 6.81 11.58 0.64
CA GLY A 63 6.30 12.93 0.91
C GLY A 63 7.15 13.76 1.88
N SER A 64 7.91 13.11 2.77
CA SER A 64 8.82 13.78 3.70
C SER A 64 9.99 12.88 4.08
N ARG A 65 11.04 13.46 4.66
CA ARG A 65 12.17 12.69 5.22
C ARG A 65 11.70 11.65 6.24
N LEU A 66 10.71 12.00 7.06
CA LEU A 66 10.15 11.10 8.08
C LEU A 66 9.39 9.90 7.47
N THR A 67 8.73 10.07 6.31
CA THR A 67 8.05 8.94 5.64
C THR A 67 9.06 7.95 5.07
N ILE A 68 10.19 8.43 4.57
CA ILE A 68 11.30 7.58 4.12
C ILE A 68 11.92 6.85 5.31
N VAL A 69 12.21 7.57 6.43
CA VAL A 69 12.70 6.96 7.66
C VAL A 69 11.74 5.88 8.17
N ARG A 70 10.42 6.13 8.14
CA ARG A 70 9.43 5.11 8.50
C ARG A 70 9.57 3.84 7.66
N LEU A 71 9.73 3.97 6.34
CA LEU A 71 9.90 2.83 5.45
C LEU A 71 11.16 2.03 5.81
N CYS A 72 12.30 2.71 6.00
CA CYS A 72 13.55 2.08 6.41
C CYS A 72 13.43 1.40 7.78
N VAL A 73 12.83 2.08 8.77
CA VAL A 73 12.68 1.57 10.14
C VAL A 73 11.71 0.38 10.18
N SER A 74 10.68 0.35 9.33
CA SER A 74 9.75 -0.79 9.26
C SER A 74 10.39 -2.08 8.73
N LEU A 75 11.54 -2.00 8.05
CA LEU A 75 12.32 -3.16 7.63
C LEU A 75 13.19 -3.72 8.77
N LEU A 76 13.53 -2.90 9.77
CA LEU A 76 14.45 -3.32 10.85
C LEU A 76 13.98 -4.58 11.59
N PRO A 77 12.70 -4.75 12.00
CA PRO A 77 12.29 -5.98 12.67
C PRO A 77 12.54 -7.23 11.84
N ALA A 78 12.33 -7.17 10.52
CA ALA A 78 12.62 -8.29 9.63
C ALA A 78 14.12 -8.54 9.47
N LEU A 79 14.93 -7.49 9.36
CA LEU A 79 16.39 -7.61 9.27
C LEU A 79 17.01 -8.12 10.56
N THR A 80 16.50 -7.71 11.72
CA THR A 80 17.02 -8.16 13.01
C THR A 80 16.74 -9.64 13.29
N LEU A 81 15.75 -10.26 12.63
CA LEU A 81 15.52 -11.71 12.70
C LEU A 81 16.66 -12.55 12.06
N LEU A 82 17.50 -11.92 11.25
CA LEU A 82 18.70 -12.58 10.72
C LEU A 82 19.76 -12.77 11.82
N ILE A 83 19.69 -12.01 12.92
CA ILE A 83 20.59 -12.14 14.06
C ILE A 83 20.13 -13.33 14.90
N PRO A 84 20.97 -14.34 15.14
CA PRO A 84 20.56 -15.51 15.90
C PRO A 84 20.29 -15.13 17.37
N THR A 85 19.15 -15.59 17.88
CA THR A 85 18.70 -15.34 19.28
C THR A 85 19.27 -16.39 20.25
N GLY A 86 19.94 -17.38 19.74
CA GLY A 86 20.51 -18.48 20.48
C GLY A 86 20.73 -19.66 19.54
N ALA A 87 21.12 -20.76 20.13
CA ALA A 87 21.30 -22.01 19.39
C ALA A 87 20.82 -23.18 20.21
N PHE A 88 20.40 -24.24 19.56
CA PHE A 88 20.18 -25.52 20.19
C PHE A 88 20.99 -26.61 19.46
N LEU A 89 21.40 -27.60 20.22
CA LEU A 89 22.15 -28.74 19.73
C LEU A 89 21.27 -29.98 19.83
N LEU A 90 20.95 -30.59 18.71
CA LEU A 90 20.29 -31.89 18.63
C LEU A 90 21.36 -32.98 18.66
N LYS A 91 21.33 -33.82 19.70
CA LYS A 91 22.20 -34.98 19.83
C LYS A 91 21.43 -36.26 19.52
N LEU A 92 21.55 -36.71 18.29
CA LEU A 92 21.00 -37.96 17.83
C LEU A 92 22.04 -39.08 18.02
N PRO A 93 21.67 -40.40 18.07
CA PRO A 93 22.58 -41.48 18.35
C PRO A 93 23.82 -41.57 17.45
N PHE A 94 23.73 -41.03 16.22
CA PHE A 94 24.83 -41.05 15.22
C PHE A 94 25.13 -39.66 14.62
N TYR A 95 24.55 -38.56 15.20
CA TYR A 95 24.59 -37.29 14.55
C TYR A 95 24.36 -36.17 15.55
N GLU A 96 25.24 -35.17 15.55
CA GLU A 96 25.06 -33.93 16.30
C GLU A 96 24.79 -32.79 15.30
N LYS A 97 23.67 -32.10 15.46
CA LYS A 97 23.33 -30.94 14.63
C LYS A 97 23.11 -29.72 15.49
N ARG A 98 23.88 -28.68 15.23
CA ARG A 98 23.65 -27.35 15.80
C ARG A 98 22.71 -26.60 14.91
N VAL A 99 21.66 -26.04 15.50
CA VAL A 99 20.69 -25.18 14.81
C VAL A 99 20.58 -23.86 15.58
N ASP A 100 20.77 -22.77 14.87
CA ASP A 100 20.63 -21.45 15.45
C ASP A 100 19.15 -21.02 15.47
N PHE A 101 18.70 -20.39 16.56
CA PHE A 101 17.40 -19.71 16.62
C PHE A 101 17.46 -18.45 15.77
N GLY A 102 17.18 -18.58 14.49
CA GLY A 102 17.19 -17.55 13.49
C GLY A 102 16.51 -18.04 12.22
N VAL A 103 16.28 -17.15 11.27
CA VAL A 103 15.59 -17.49 10.00
C VAL A 103 16.32 -18.61 9.27
N PHE A 104 17.65 -18.52 9.16
CA PHE A 104 18.46 -19.54 8.46
C PHE A 104 18.45 -20.88 9.16
N GLY A 105 18.52 -20.89 10.50
CA GLY A 105 18.45 -22.12 11.27
C GLY A 105 17.09 -22.81 11.15
N LEU A 106 16.01 -22.05 11.17
CA LEU A 106 14.67 -22.57 10.91
C LEU A 106 14.55 -23.13 9.48
N MET A 107 15.04 -22.41 8.47
CA MET A 107 15.03 -22.91 7.09
C MET A 107 15.80 -24.24 6.98
N ALA A 108 16.96 -24.35 7.63
CA ALA A 108 17.74 -25.59 7.66
C ALA A 108 17.00 -26.73 8.39
N LEU A 109 16.20 -26.42 9.43
CA LEU A 109 15.39 -27.38 10.15
C LEU A 109 14.22 -27.91 9.30
N PHE A 110 13.56 -26.99 8.54
CA PHE A 110 12.48 -27.35 7.62
C PHE A 110 12.98 -28.16 6.42
N SER A 111 14.06 -27.72 5.78
CA SER A 111 14.61 -28.38 4.59
C SER A 111 15.28 -29.76 4.91
N GLY A 112 15.83 -29.90 6.11
CA GLY A 112 16.50 -31.14 6.54
C GLY A 112 15.55 -32.22 7.07
N GLY A 113 14.25 -31.96 7.19
CA GLY A 113 13.27 -32.91 7.73
C GLY A 113 13.33 -33.07 9.26
N ASP A 114 14.26 -32.39 9.94
CA ASP A 114 14.47 -32.51 11.39
C ASP A 114 13.30 -31.90 12.19
N LEU A 115 12.48 -31.04 11.60
CA LEU A 115 11.29 -30.53 12.24
C LEU A 115 10.31 -31.64 12.61
N GLY A 116 10.10 -32.60 11.72
CA GLY A 116 9.27 -33.78 11.99
C GLY A 116 9.78 -34.60 13.18
N TYR A 117 11.09 -34.73 13.28
CA TYR A 117 11.72 -35.37 14.44
C TYR A 117 11.48 -34.58 15.73
N VAL A 118 11.70 -33.27 15.73
CA VAL A 118 11.47 -32.42 16.91
C VAL A 118 10.02 -32.50 17.37
N LEU A 119 9.07 -32.48 16.43
CA LEU A 119 7.64 -32.55 16.74
C LEU A 119 7.22 -33.94 17.23
N GLY A 120 7.75 -35.01 16.64
CA GLY A 120 7.44 -36.40 17.02
C GLY A 120 7.99 -36.81 18.40
N MET A 121 9.11 -36.18 18.83
CA MET A 121 9.72 -36.47 20.12
C MET A 121 9.04 -35.76 21.32
N THR A 122 8.02 -34.91 21.08
CA THR A 122 7.29 -34.27 22.18
C THR A 122 6.54 -35.23 23.08
N ASP A 123 6.16 -36.39 22.58
CA ASP A 123 5.41 -37.41 23.32
C ASP A 123 6.35 -38.47 23.98
N SER A 124 7.67 -38.26 23.85
CA SER A 124 8.67 -39.15 24.46
C SER A 124 8.64 -39.07 26.00
N ALA A 125 8.55 -40.17 26.66
CA ALA A 125 8.58 -40.25 28.14
C ALA A 125 9.89 -39.72 28.75
N PHE A 126 11.01 -39.85 28.02
CA PHE A 126 12.33 -39.44 28.51
C PHE A 126 12.71 -38.00 28.16
N ALA A 127 12.36 -37.53 26.98
CA ALA A 127 12.81 -36.22 26.45
C ALA A 127 11.67 -35.28 26.09
N GLY A 128 10.39 -35.69 26.21
CA GLY A 128 9.23 -34.98 25.77
C GLY A 128 9.11 -33.55 26.34
N ALA A 129 9.47 -33.36 27.60
CA ALA A 129 9.46 -32.02 28.22
C ALA A 129 10.44 -31.04 27.55
N ALA A 130 11.64 -31.53 27.17
CA ALA A 130 12.65 -30.72 26.49
C ALA A 130 12.22 -30.38 25.07
N PHE A 131 11.68 -31.37 24.32
CA PHE A 131 11.19 -31.13 22.97
C PHE A 131 9.92 -30.26 22.94
N THR A 132 9.03 -30.40 23.92
CA THR A 132 7.87 -29.49 24.07
C THR A 132 8.32 -28.04 24.34
N SER A 133 9.31 -27.84 25.21
CA SER A 133 9.88 -26.52 25.46
C SER A 133 10.57 -25.95 24.22
N LEU A 134 11.32 -26.75 23.47
CA LEU A 134 11.93 -26.37 22.20
C LEU A 134 10.87 -26.00 21.15
N ARG A 135 9.83 -26.84 20.99
CA ARG A 135 8.71 -26.57 20.09
C ARG A 135 8.06 -25.22 20.40
N ASN A 136 7.77 -24.95 21.66
CA ASN A 136 7.15 -23.69 22.07
C ASN A 136 8.06 -22.48 21.78
N ALA A 137 9.37 -22.62 21.96
CA ALA A 137 10.35 -21.59 21.61
C ALA A 137 10.40 -21.37 20.07
N LEU A 138 10.37 -22.42 19.28
CA LEU A 138 10.34 -22.33 17.80
C LEU A 138 9.07 -21.65 17.29
N PHE A 139 7.90 -22.06 17.77
CA PHE A 139 6.63 -21.45 17.37
C PHE A 139 6.50 -19.99 17.82
N SER A 140 7.00 -19.66 19.01
CA SER A 140 7.02 -18.26 19.44
C SER A 140 7.92 -17.39 18.56
N TYR A 141 9.06 -17.91 18.12
CA TYR A 141 9.93 -17.24 17.16
C TYR A 141 9.25 -17.04 15.79
N LEU A 142 8.54 -18.05 15.29
CA LEU A 142 7.73 -17.91 14.07
C LEU A 142 6.64 -16.84 14.23
N GLY A 143 6.06 -16.73 15.42
CA GLY A 143 5.12 -15.65 15.75
C GLY A 143 5.75 -14.27 15.59
N VAL A 144 6.99 -14.08 16.07
CA VAL A 144 7.74 -12.81 15.88
C VAL A 144 7.98 -12.54 14.40
N ALA A 145 8.39 -13.55 13.63
CA ALA A 145 8.58 -13.40 12.19
C ALA A 145 7.28 -13.01 11.47
N GLY A 146 6.16 -13.64 11.84
CA GLY A 146 4.84 -13.27 11.33
C GLY A 146 4.46 -11.82 11.64
N MET A 147 4.74 -11.34 12.86
CA MET A 147 4.49 -9.94 13.23
C MET A 147 5.38 -8.96 12.45
N ALA A 148 6.64 -9.31 12.18
CA ALA A 148 7.51 -8.49 11.34
C ALA A 148 6.95 -8.35 9.91
N VAL A 149 6.44 -9.43 9.34
CA VAL A 149 5.77 -9.42 8.02
C VAL A 149 4.50 -8.58 8.06
N ILE A 150 3.67 -8.70 9.11
CA ILE A 150 2.43 -7.92 9.26
C ILE A 150 2.75 -6.41 9.32
N VAL A 151 3.76 -6.00 10.10
CA VAL A 151 4.19 -4.59 10.19
C VAL A 151 4.67 -4.09 8.82
N LEU A 152 5.44 -4.89 8.09
CA LEU A 152 5.92 -4.55 6.76
C LEU A 152 4.74 -4.37 5.78
N LEU A 153 3.83 -5.34 5.72
CA LEU A 153 2.64 -5.28 4.86
C LEU A 153 1.75 -4.10 5.22
N ALA A 154 1.50 -3.85 6.51
CA ALA A 154 0.73 -2.69 6.96
C ALA A 154 1.41 -1.37 6.55
N THR A 155 2.75 -1.29 6.58
CA THR A 155 3.50 -0.13 6.10
C THR A 155 3.37 0.04 4.59
N LEU A 156 3.43 -1.04 3.81
CA LEU A 156 3.23 -1.00 2.36
C LEU A 156 1.79 -0.61 1.98
N LEU A 157 0.81 -0.98 2.78
CA LEU A 157 -0.60 -0.64 2.56
C LEU A 157 -1.02 0.72 3.13
N CYS A 158 -0.10 1.48 3.76
CA CYS A 158 -0.43 2.72 4.45
C CYS A 158 -1.01 3.82 3.53
N PHE A 159 -0.78 3.74 2.21
CA PHE A 159 -1.35 4.68 1.23
C PHE A 159 -2.88 4.57 1.08
N LEU A 160 -3.47 3.44 1.47
CA LEU A 160 -4.93 3.24 1.41
C LEU A 160 -5.65 4.18 2.40
N SER A 161 -5.14 4.30 3.62
CA SER A 161 -5.69 5.18 4.66
C SER A 161 -4.59 5.59 5.63
N ILE A 162 -3.92 6.72 5.35
CA ILE A 162 -2.72 7.15 6.07
C ILE A 162 -2.95 7.17 7.59
N LYS A 163 -4.00 7.86 8.05
CA LYS A 163 -4.27 8.03 9.50
C LYS A 163 -4.61 6.72 10.21
N ASN A 164 -5.47 5.89 9.62
CA ASN A 164 -5.89 4.63 10.25
C ASN A 164 -4.77 3.60 10.23
N MET A 165 -4.00 3.54 9.13
CA MET A 165 -2.88 2.60 9.01
C MET A 165 -1.72 2.94 9.95
N GLN A 166 -1.47 4.20 10.29
CA GLN A 166 -0.50 4.56 11.32
C GLN A 166 -0.83 3.90 12.67
N LYS A 167 -2.10 3.92 13.06
CA LYS A 167 -2.56 3.24 14.29
C LYS A 167 -2.39 1.73 14.21
N VAL A 168 -2.74 1.13 13.05
CA VAL A 168 -2.58 -0.32 12.82
C VAL A 168 -1.12 -0.73 12.88
N ILE A 169 -0.21 0.02 12.23
CA ILE A 169 1.23 -0.26 12.25
C ILE A 169 1.76 -0.17 13.68
N SER A 170 1.39 0.88 14.45
CA SER A 170 1.82 1.05 15.83
C SER A 170 1.30 -0.05 16.75
N ALA A 171 0.03 -0.46 16.58
CA ALA A 171 -0.55 -1.57 17.34
C ALA A 171 0.13 -2.90 17.01
N ALA A 172 0.31 -3.19 15.71
CA ALA A 172 1.00 -4.41 15.26
C ALA A 172 2.46 -4.46 15.76
N ALA A 173 3.17 -3.32 15.72
CA ALA A 173 4.52 -3.23 16.25
C ALA A 173 4.55 -3.42 17.78
N GLY A 174 3.55 -2.90 18.51
CA GLY A 174 3.40 -3.12 19.95
C GLY A 174 3.22 -4.59 20.31
N VAL A 175 2.33 -5.29 19.59
CA VAL A 175 2.15 -6.74 19.74
C VAL A 175 3.44 -7.47 19.35
N GLY A 176 4.10 -7.07 18.27
CA GLY A 176 5.37 -7.65 17.82
C GLY A 176 6.48 -7.53 18.87
N ALA A 177 6.59 -6.36 19.53
CA ALA A 177 7.55 -6.17 20.63
C ALA A 177 7.24 -7.08 21.82
N ALA A 178 5.96 -7.17 22.22
CA ALA A 178 5.54 -8.04 23.32
C ALA A 178 5.81 -9.51 23.03
N VAL A 179 5.44 -9.99 21.84
CA VAL A 179 5.70 -11.38 21.39
C VAL A 179 7.20 -11.65 21.33
N SER A 180 8.01 -10.66 20.88
CA SER A 180 9.47 -10.78 20.81
C SER A 180 10.10 -10.97 22.20
N LEU A 181 9.66 -10.18 23.19
CA LEU A 181 10.12 -10.31 24.58
C LEU A 181 9.66 -11.64 25.20
N ALA A 182 8.42 -12.06 24.97
CA ALA A 182 7.90 -13.34 25.43
C ALA A 182 8.67 -14.51 24.82
N SER A 183 8.94 -14.46 23.53
CA SER A 183 9.74 -15.46 22.82
C SER A 183 11.18 -15.53 23.34
N PHE A 184 11.79 -14.37 23.61
CA PHE A 184 13.10 -14.28 24.24
C PHE A 184 13.11 -14.96 25.60
N ALA A 185 12.11 -14.70 26.44
CA ALA A 185 11.98 -15.32 27.77
C ALA A 185 11.83 -16.86 27.67
N LEU A 186 11.06 -17.37 26.68
CA LEU A 186 10.91 -18.80 26.43
C LEU A 186 12.25 -19.45 26.02
N ILE A 187 13.01 -18.80 25.13
CA ILE A 187 14.32 -19.27 24.70
C ILE A 187 15.32 -19.27 25.88
N LEU A 188 15.30 -18.23 26.71
CA LEU A 188 16.11 -18.17 27.93
C LEU A 188 15.77 -19.31 28.91
N ARG A 189 14.48 -19.53 29.16
CA ARG A 189 14.03 -20.65 30.02
C ARG A 189 14.46 -21.99 29.47
N PHE A 190 14.30 -22.21 28.15
CA PHE A 190 14.77 -23.40 27.47
C PHE A 190 16.30 -23.58 27.65
N ALA A 191 17.07 -22.54 27.34
CA ALA A 191 18.53 -22.58 27.45
C ALA A 191 19.02 -22.78 28.88
N ALA A 192 18.33 -22.22 29.88
CA ALA A 192 18.68 -22.40 31.29
C ALA A 192 18.35 -23.81 31.80
N ALA A 193 17.16 -24.33 31.43
CA ALA A 193 16.71 -25.66 31.87
C ALA A 193 17.49 -26.80 31.20
N TYR A 194 17.91 -26.63 29.93
CA TYR A 194 18.50 -27.69 29.11
C TYR A 194 19.93 -27.33 28.65
N LYS A 195 20.74 -26.73 29.53
CA LYS A 195 22.09 -26.27 29.19
C LYS A 195 23.03 -27.40 28.79
N THR A 196 22.93 -28.56 29.48
CA THR A 196 23.81 -29.74 29.30
C THR A 196 23.04 -31.02 29.10
N SER A 197 21.72 -30.94 28.85
CA SER A 197 20.91 -32.16 28.70
C SER A 197 21.11 -32.84 27.36
N VAL A 198 20.82 -34.14 27.34
CA VAL A 198 20.79 -35.01 26.16
C VAL A 198 19.33 -35.49 26.05
N PRO A 199 18.70 -35.50 24.89
CA PRO A 199 19.24 -35.34 23.55
C PRO A 199 19.27 -33.91 23.00
N VAL A 200 18.84 -32.92 23.78
CA VAL A 200 18.77 -31.53 23.31
C VAL A 200 19.39 -30.58 24.33
N SER A 201 20.24 -29.66 23.88
CA SER A 201 20.78 -28.59 24.74
C SER A 201 20.61 -27.21 24.08
N GLY A 202 20.48 -26.16 24.88
CA GLY A 202 20.27 -24.78 24.42
C GLY A 202 21.34 -23.82 24.89
N LYS A 203 21.67 -22.86 24.02
CA LYS A 203 22.50 -21.70 24.35
C LYS A 203 21.72 -20.41 24.05
N PRO A 204 21.66 -19.42 24.98
CA PRO A 204 20.96 -18.17 24.75
C PRO A 204 21.74 -17.24 23.84
N GLY A 205 21.03 -16.32 23.17
CA GLY A 205 21.56 -15.21 22.39
C GLY A 205 20.66 -13.98 22.51
N PHE A 206 21.00 -12.88 21.86
CA PHE A 206 20.35 -11.58 22.06
C PHE A 206 19.46 -11.09 20.90
N GLY A 207 19.38 -11.84 19.79
CA GLY A 207 18.70 -11.39 18.57
C GLY A 207 17.29 -10.85 18.79
N LEU A 208 16.45 -11.55 19.57
CA LEU A 208 15.07 -11.10 19.82
C LEU A 208 14.97 -9.85 20.71
N LEU A 209 15.94 -9.53 21.55
CA LEU A 209 15.99 -8.25 22.25
C LEU A 209 16.21 -7.10 21.24
N VAL A 210 17.13 -7.30 20.31
CA VAL A 210 17.35 -6.33 19.22
C VAL A 210 16.09 -6.18 18.36
N THR A 211 15.40 -7.27 18.07
CA THR A 211 14.11 -7.24 17.35
C THR A 211 13.02 -6.48 18.11
N ALA A 212 12.94 -6.67 19.43
CA ALA A 212 12.00 -5.90 20.27
C ALA A 212 12.30 -4.39 20.24
N LEU A 213 13.57 -4.00 20.29
CA LEU A 213 13.99 -2.60 20.14
C LEU A 213 13.66 -2.07 18.73
N ALA A 214 13.82 -2.87 17.71
CA ALA A 214 13.44 -2.49 16.33
C ALA A 214 11.93 -2.23 16.22
N PHE A 215 11.07 -3.04 16.81
CA PHE A 215 9.63 -2.76 16.90
C PHE A 215 9.35 -1.47 17.69
N GLY A 216 10.08 -1.21 18.78
CA GLY A 216 10.00 0.04 19.52
C GLY A 216 10.32 1.26 18.66
N ALA A 217 11.35 1.17 17.81
CA ALA A 217 11.70 2.22 16.86
C ALA A 217 10.59 2.47 15.83
N VAL A 218 9.93 1.42 15.33
CA VAL A 218 8.75 1.56 14.45
C VAL A 218 7.64 2.34 15.15
N ILE A 219 7.33 2.03 16.40
CA ILE A 219 6.30 2.73 17.18
C ILE A 219 6.69 4.21 17.33
N ALA A 220 7.92 4.51 17.71
CA ALA A 220 8.40 5.88 17.94
C ALA A 220 8.27 6.73 16.67
N VAL A 221 8.72 6.22 15.52
CA VAL A 221 8.63 6.93 14.24
C VAL A 221 7.17 7.15 13.82
N ASN A 222 6.29 6.15 14.00
CA ASN A 222 4.88 6.31 13.68
C ASN A 222 4.17 7.31 14.61
N MET A 223 4.51 7.36 15.90
CA MET A 223 3.99 8.37 16.83
C MET A 223 4.41 9.79 16.43
N ILE A 224 5.66 9.98 15.98
CA ILE A 224 6.15 11.26 15.49
C ILE A 224 5.40 11.68 14.23
N LEU A 225 5.18 10.73 13.30
CA LEU A 225 4.42 10.98 12.07
C LEU A 225 2.93 11.26 12.34
N ASP A 226 2.33 10.61 13.34
CA ASP A 226 0.93 10.88 13.72
C ASP A 226 0.76 12.31 14.26
N LYS A 227 1.73 12.79 15.04
CA LYS A 227 1.74 14.18 15.56
C LYS A 227 2.03 15.21 14.48
N LYS A 228 2.98 14.97 13.58
CA LYS A 228 3.38 15.92 12.53
C LYS A 228 2.45 15.90 11.31
N GLY A 229 1.72 14.81 11.10
CA GLY A 229 0.97 14.54 9.88
C GLY A 229 1.86 14.14 8.71
N VAL A 230 1.26 13.46 7.73
CA VAL A 230 1.93 13.14 6.45
C VAL A 230 1.55 14.22 5.44
N PRO A 231 2.50 14.99 4.90
CA PRO A 231 2.19 16.02 3.92
C PRO A 231 1.75 15.35 2.61
N VAL A 232 0.51 15.60 2.21
CA VAL A 232 -0.02 15.21 0.90
C VAL A 232 -0.51 16.48 0.23
N GLU A 233 0.24 16.94 -0.74
CA GLU A 233 -0.13 18.11 -1.54
C GLU A 233 -1.06 17.66 -2.68
N TYR A 234 -2.30 18.11 -2.64
CA TYR A 234 -3.24 17.97 -3.74
C TYR A 234 -3.23 19.24 -4.59
N GLY A 235 -3.28 19.08 -5.92
CA GLY A 235 -3.49 20.24 -6.80
C GLY A 235 -4.89 20.83 -6.55
N GLU A 236 -5.02 22.12 -6.89
CA GLU A 236 -6.25 22.88 -6.70
C GLU A 236 -7.47 22.19 -7.35
N GLY A 237 -8.55 22.05 -6.59
CA GLY A 237 -9.77 21.38 -7.05
C GLY A 237 -9.70 19.85 -7.28
N MET A 238 -8.54 19.23 -7.13
CA MET A 238 -8.36 17.80 -7.43
C MET A 238 -9.18 16.89 -6.49
N GLU A 239 -9.25 17.22 -5.20
CA GLU A 239 -10.06 16.44 -4.26
C GLU A 239 -11.56 16.58 -4.52
N ALA A 240 -12.01 17.80 -4.88
CA ALA A 240 -13.41 18.06 -5.22
C ALA A 240 -13.83 17.23 -6.44
N ARG A 241 -13.01 17.23 -7.51
CA ARG A 241 -13.25 16.42 -8.71
C ARG A 241 -13.27 14.92 -8.40
N ALA A 242 -12.37 14.45 -7.55
CA ALA A 242 -12.35 13.03 -7.14
C ALA A 242 -13.58 12.64 -6.29
N ARG A 243 -14.15 13.56 -5.50
CA ARG A 243 -15.42 13.35 -4.79
C ARG A 243 -16.59 13.29 -5.77
N LEU A 244 -16.66 14.24 -6.71
CA LEU A 244 -17.67 14.25 -7.78
C LEU A 244 -17.67 12.94 -8.58
N TYR A 245 -16.50 12.38 -8.90
CA TYR A 245 -16.41 11.08 -9.56
C TYR A 245 -17.04 9.96 -8.75
N LYS A 246 -16.81 9.93 -7.43
CA LYS A 246 -17.42 8.91 -6.56
C LYS A 246 -18.94 9.05 -6.49
N GLU A 247 -19.44 10.28 -6.44
CA GLU A 247 -20.86 10.57 -6.40
C GLU A 247 -21.53 10.24 -7.73
N LEU A 248 -20.86 10.52 -8.85
CA LEU A 248 -21.27 10.10 -10.20
C LEU A 248 -21.38 8.58 -10.31
N LYS A 249 -20.34 7.86 -9.84
CA LYS A 249 -20.34 6.38 -9.85
C LYS A 249 -21.39 5.77 -8.92
N ALA A 250 -21.77 6.49 -7.86
CA ALA A 250 -22.86 6.11 -6.96
C ALA A 250 -24.26 6.51 -7.48
N GLY A 251 -24.35 7.10 -8.68
CA GLY A 251 -25.62 7.53 -9.28
C GLY A 251 -26.28 8.73 -8.58
N LYS A 252 -25.52 9.49 -7.76
CA LYS A 252 -26.05 10.65 -7.02
C LYS A 252 -26.07 11.94 -7.83
N ILE A 253 -25.27 12.03 -8.87
CA ILE A 253 -25.11 13.21 -9.73
C ILE A 253 -25.18 12.75 -11.17
N ASP A 254 -25.87 13.55 -12.00
CA ASP A 254 -25.86 13.36 -13.45
C ASP A 254 -24.64 14.08 -14.06
N LEU A 255 -23.96 13.40 -14.97
CA LEU A 255 -22.81 13.94 -15.70
C LEU A 255 -23.17 15.18 -16.52
N ASN A 256 -24.39 15.25 -17.04
CA ASN A 256 -24.88 16.37 -17.84
C ASN A 256 -25.10 17.64 -17.01
N ALA A 257 -25.36 17.52 -15.69
CA ALA A 257 -25.50 18.66 -14.80
C ALA A 257 -24.17 19.33 -14.42
N LEU A 258 -23.03 18.69 -14.72
CA LEU A 258 -21.71 19.25 -14.43
C LEU A 258 -21.28 20.25 -15.50
N PRO A 259 -20.56 21.33 -15.12
CA PRO A 259 -20.04 22.30 -16.08
C PRO A 259 -19.05 21.63 -17.06
N GLN A 260 -18.89 22.24 -18.23
CA GLN A 260 -17.92 21.75 -19.22
C GLN A 260 -16.50 21.73 -18.62
N PRO A 261 -15.66 20.74 -18.99
CA PRO A 261 -14.31 20.67 -18.49
C PRO A 261 -13.51 21.86 -19.02
N VAL A 262 -12.98 22.66 -18.11
CA VAL A 262 -12.00 23.70 -18.48
C VAL A 262 -10.66 22.98 -18.67
N VAL A 263 -10.29 22.74 -19.90
CA VAL A 263 -8.98 22.15 -20.26
C VAL A 263 -7.91 23.24 -20.14
N ALA A 264 -7.60 23.63 -18.92
CA ALA A 264 -6.49 24.54 -18.65
C ALA A 264 -5.17 23.76 -18.71
N THR A 265 -4.68 23.47 -19.90
CA THR A 265 -3.28 23.07 -20.11
C THR A 265 -2.40 24.32 -20.03
N ALA A 266 -1.08 24.15 -19.78
CA ALA A 266 -0.16 25.29 -19.80
C ALA A 266 -0.15 26.00 -21.16
N GLU A 267 -0.49 25.28 -22.24
CA GLU A 267 -0.64 25.82 -23.60
C GLU A 267 -1.93 26.63 -23.75
N THR A 268 -3.06 26.15 -23.26
CA THR A 268 -4.33 26.94 -23.30
C THR A 268 -4.22 28.19 -22.47
N ARG A 269 -3.53 28.19 -21.33
CA ARG A 269 -3.28 29.42 -20.55
C ARG A 269 -2.46 30.44 -21.32
N LYS A 270 -1.43 30.01 -22.04
CA LYS A 270 -0.63 30.91 -22.89
C LYS A 270 -1.46 31.50 -24.03
N ILE A 271 -2.28 30.67 -24.67
CA ILE A 271 -3.19 31.11 -25.74
C ILE A 271 -4.22 32.10 -25.18
N ASP A 272 -4.80 31.82 -24.01
CA ASP A 272 -5.75 32.73 -23.37
C ASP A 272 -5.09 34.06 -22.95
N GLU A 273 -3.84 34.05 -22.48
CA GLU A 273 -3.04 35.24 -22.19
C GLU A 273 -2.70 36.01 -23.46
N GLU A 274 -2.34 35.34 -24.55
CA GLU A 274 -2.11 35.99 -25.87
C GLU A 274 -3.37 36.63 -26.43
N ILE A 275 -4.51 35.90 -26.39
CA ILE A 275 -5.81 36.43 -26.82
C ILE A 275 -6.24 37.63 -25.97
N ALA A 276 -6.02 37.57 -24.65
CA ALA A 276 -6.36 38.70 -23.76
C ALA A 276 -5.49 39.93 -24.09
N LYS A 277 -4.22 39.73 -24.38
CA LYS A 277 -3.29 40.78 -24.76
C LYS A 277 -3.64 41.39 -26.13
N GLU A 278 -3.95 40.58 -27.13
CA GLU A 278 -4.41 41.05 -28.43
C GLU A 278 -5.71 41.85 -28.32
N LYS A 279 -6.67 41.40 -27.48
CA LYS A 279 -7.90 42.18 -27.23
C LYS A 279 -7.62 43.52 -26.56
N GLU A 280 -6.68 43.56 -25.63
CA GLU A 280 -6.28 44.78 -24.95
C GLU A 280 -5.57 45.76 -25.91
N ASP A 281 -4.66 45.24 -26.75
CA ASP A 281 -3.97 46.02 -27.77
C ASP A 281 -4.94 46.52 -28.86
N TYR A 282 -5.92 45.68 -29.28
CA TYR A 282 -6.97 46.08 -30.19
C TYR A 282 -7.87 47.18 -29.60
N ALA A 283 -8.26 47.07 -28.31
CA ALA A 283 -9.05 48.07 -27.61
C ALA A 283 -8.33 49.41 -27.47
N LYS A 284 -7.00 49.38 -27.22
CA LYS A 284 -6.15 50.57 -27.18
C LYS A 284 -6.04 51.24 -28.55
N ALA A 285 -5.85 50.46 -29.61
CA ALA A 285 -5.70 50.97 -30.96
C ALA A 285 -7.00 51.60 -31.53
N HIS A 286 -8.18 51.09 -31.11
CA HIS A 286 -9.47 51.58 -31.60
C HIS A 286 -10.19 52.48 -30.60
N GLY A 287 -9.76 52.52 -29.33
CA GLY A 287 -10.25 53.46 -28.32
C GLY A 287 -9.71 54.89 -28.48
N GLU A 288 -8.52 55.03 -29.08
CA GLU A 288 -7.96 56.37 -29.41
C GLU A 288 -8.68 57.03 -30.59
N GLU A 289 -9.39 56.28 -31.47
CA GLU A 289 -10.18 56.87 -32.55
C GLU A 289 -11.52 57.46 -32.07
N ALA A 290 -12.05 57.04 -30.92
CA ALA A 290 -13.31 57.51 -30.37
C ALA A 290 -13.18 58.84 -29.59
N ASP A 291 -11.98 59.17 -29.10
CA ASP A 291 -11.74 60.45 -28.37
C ASP A 291 -11.19 61.56 -29.27
N SER A 292 -11.01 61.31 -30.57
CA SER A 292 -10.53 62.30 -31.55
C SER A 292 -11.61 62.82 -32.51
N GLN A 293 -12.85 62.51 -32.31
CA GLN A 293 -14.03 63.15 -32.98
C GLN A 293 -14.92 63.92 -31.97
#